data_2ff828dd04210bbbf346ccda99fd2df4
#
_entry.id   2ff828dd04210bbbf346ccda99fd2df4
#
_cell.length_a   1.000
_cell.length_b   1.000
_cell.length_c   1.000
_cell.angle_alpha   90.00
_cell.angle_beta   90.00
_cell.angle_gamma   90.00
#
_symmetry.space_group_name_H-M   'P 1'
#
loop_
_entity.id
_entity.type
_entity.pdbx_description
1 polymer ?
#
loop_
_entity_poly.entity_id
_entity_poly.type
_entity_poly.pdbx_seq_one_letter_code
_entity_poly.pdbx_strand_id
1 'polypeptide(L)'
;MLFYGFWDWRFLSLLLFSTSMDYLIGLRVVKNKKLLSLSFLINFSTLGFFKYFNFFVNSVSDLLDQINVPYQVSTLNIILPIGISFYTFQSFSYVFDIANKKINPEKDFITFACFVTFFPQIIAGPIERANNIIPQLKVKRTLILDNVIKGCSLVLLGLAKKILISDYLAIYVNRGFDPGNSGTEFLNFNSLSTFLVILAFTFQIYLDFSSYTNIARGIGKILNIKLVKNFNYPYLAKDFHSFWSSWHMSLTSWFKDYLYIPLGGNRVSSLVTQRNVLIVFVVSGLWHGASYNFLIWGFLHGCFYIIENLKILK
;
A
#
# COMPACT_ATOMS: atom_id res chain seq x y z
N MET A 1 -5.04 -14.64 12.01
CA MET A 1 -6.02 -13.99 12.89
C MET A 1 -5.49 -13.75 14.30
N LEU A 2 -4.90 -14.72 15.01
CA LEU A 2 -4.29 -14.51 16.32
C LEU A 2 -3.30 -13.35 16.33
N PHE A 3 -2.34 -13.34 15.39
CA PHE A 3 -1.35 -12.26 15.24
C PHE A 3 -1.99 -10.87 15.18
N TYR A 4 -3.09 -10.71 14.44
CA TYR A 4 -3.80 -9.44 14.32
C TYR A 4 -4.57 -9.09 15.60
N GLY A 5 -5.19 -10.08 16.24
CA GLY A 5 -5.93 -9.91 17.50
C GLY A 5 -5.06 -9.49 18.69
N PHE A 6 -3.75 -9.83 18.67
CA PHE A 6 -2.80 -9.36 19.68
C PHE A 6 -2.52 -7.85 19.62
N TRP A 7 -2.67 -7.24 18.42
CA TRP A 7 -2.56 -5.79 18.32
C TRP A 7 -3.81 -5.09 18.86
N ASP A 8 -5.01 -5.44 18.33
CA ASP A 8 -6.29 -4.93 18.83
C ASP A 8 -7.43 -5.88 18.40
N TRP A 9 -8.02 -6.58 19.36
CA TRP A 9 -9.07 -7.56 19.11
C TRP A 9 -10.35 -6.94 18.51
N ARG A 10 -10.61 -5.64 18.74
CA ARG A 10 -11.79 -4.93 18.23
C ARG A 10 -11.79 -4.89 16.68
N PHE A 11 -10.62 -4.68 16.11
CA PHE A 11 -10.47 -4.64 14.65
C PHE A 11 -10.40 -6.02 13.99
N LEU A 12 -10.28 -7.09 14.76
CA LEU A 12 -10.40 -8.45 14.25
C LEU A 12 -11.80 -8.71 13.69
N SER A 13 -12.85 -8.14 14.31
CA SER A 13 -14.22 -8.23 13.80
C SER A 13 -14.39 -7.59 12.44
N LEU A 14 -13.76 -6.42 12.22
CA LEU A 14 -13.76 -5.73 10.94
C LEU A 14 -13.05 -6.53 9.84
N LEU A 15 -11.87 -7.07 10.16
CA LEU A 15 -11.11 -7.94 9.26
C LEU A 15 -11.91 -9.20 8.89
N LEU A 16 -12.55 -9.84 9.87
CA LEU A 16 -13.42 -11.00 9.66
C LEU A 16 -14.64 -10.66 8.80
N PHE A 17 -15.29 -9.53 9.09
CA PHE A 17 -16.43 -9.05 8.32
C PHE A 17 -16.05 -8.82 6.85
N SER A 18 -15.00 -8.03 6.58
CA SER A 18 -14.53 -7.76 5.22
C SER A 18 -14.16 -9.05 4.48
N THR A 19 -13.39 -9.93 5.13
CA THR A 19 -12.99 -11.23 4.56
C THR A 19 -14.21 -12.10 4.22
N SER A 20 -15.18 -12.21 5.15
CA SER A 20 -16.38 -13.04 4.94
C SER A 20 -17.26 -12.49 3.83
N MET A 21 -17.43 -11.17 3.77
CA MET A 21 -18.23 -10.51 2.74
C MET A 21 -17.63 -10.75 1.34
N ASP A 22 -16.33 -10.52 1.16
CA ASP A 22 -15.70 -10.71 -0.15
C ASP A 22 -15.62 -12.20 -0.55
N TYR A 23 -15.51 -13.11 0.42
CA TYR A 23 -15.65 -14.54 0.14
C TYR A 23 -17.03 -14.87 -0.43
N LEU A 24 -18.11 -14.43 0.25
CA LEU A 24 -19.50 -14.70 -0.19
C LEU A 24 -19.82 -14.02 -1.52
N ILE A 25 -19.33 -12.81 -1.73
CA ILE A 25 -19.45 -12.10 -3.01
C ILE A 25 -18.69 -12.85 -4.10
N GLY A 26 -17.47 -13.28 -3.84
CA GLY A 26 -16.64 -14.03 -4.78
C GLY A 26 -17.33 -15.28 -5.31
N LEU A 27 -18.06 -16.02 -4.45
CA LEU A 27 -18.82 -17.21 -4.87
C LEU A 27 -19.97 -16.90 -5.84
N ARG A 28 -20.47 -15.66 -5.88
CA ARG A 28 -21.69 -15.27 -6.60
C ARG A 28 -21.47 -14.25 -7.71
N VAL A 29 -20.34 -13.52 -7.71
CA VAL A 29 -20.10 -12.37 -8.60
C VAL A 29 -20.09 -12.74 -10.09
N VAL A 30 -19.74 -13.98 -10.44
CA VAL A 30 -19.79 -14.46 -11.83
C VAL A 30 -21.24 -14.48 -12.36
N LYS A 31 -22.20 -14.84 -11.49
CA LYS A 31 -23.63 -14.88 -11.84
C LYS A 31 -24.27 -13.50 -11.77
N ASN A 32 -23.82 -12.64 -10.88
CA ASN A 32 -24.36 -11.29 -10.69
C ASN A 32 -23.24 -10.26 -10.54
N LYS A 33 -22.86 -9.62 -11.66
CA LYS A 33 -21.80 -8.61 -11.71
C LYS A 33 -22.05 -7.38 -10.84
N LYS A 34 -23.31 -7.07 -10.46
CA LYS A 34 -23.62 -5.97 -9.53
C LYS A 34 -22.96 -6.17 -8.16
N LEU A 35 -22.66 -7.40 -7.79
CA LEU A 35 -21.95 -7.71 -6.54
C LEU A 35 -20.52 -7.20 -6.53
N LEU A 36 -19.90 -6.97 -7.69
CA LEU A 36 -18.59 -6.29 -7.75
C LEU A 36 -18.69 -4.84 -7.23
N SER A 37 -19.72 -4.11 -7.60
CA SER A 37 -19.97 -2.76 -7.10
C SER A 37 -20.26 -2.76 -5.59
N LEU A 38 -20.92 -3.81 -5.09
CA LEU A 38 -21.14 -3.98 -3.63
C LEU A 38 -19.82 -4.22 -2.89
N SER A 39 -18.94 -5.11 -3.40
CA SER A 39 -17.60 -5.32 -2.83
C SER A 39 -16.79 -4.02 -2.84
N PHE A 40 -16.82 -3.28 -3.96
CA PHE A 40 -16.17 -1.98 -4.05
C PHE A 40 -16.70 -1.03 -2.98
N LEU A 41 -18.01 -0.87 -2.89
CA LEU A 41 -18.64 0.04 -1.93
C LEU A 41 -18.25 -0.31 -0.49
N ILE A 42 -18.40 -1.57 -0.08
CA ILE A 42 -18.07 -2.00 1.29
C ILE A 42 -16.60 -1.74 1.61
N ASN A 43 -15.69 -2.21 0.76
CA ASN A 43 -14.25 -2.11 1.00
C ASN A 43 -13.78 -0.65 1.03
N PHE A 44 -14.16 0.15 0.04
CA PHE A 44 -13.67 1.51 -0.08
C PHE A 44 -14.42 2.51 0.81
N SER A 45 -15.69 2.25 1.20
CA SER A 45 -16.36 3.05 2.24
C SER A 45 -15.75 2.79 3.61
N THR A 46 -15.43 1.53 3.92
CA THR A 46 -14.75 1.19 5.17
C THR A 46 -13.37 1.85 5.23
N LEU A 47 -12.57 1.72 4.17
CA LEU A 47 -11.28 2.40 4.07
C LEU A 47 -11.45 3.92 4.14
N GLY A 48 -12.46 4.46 3.47
CA GLY A 48 -12.82 5.89 3.46
C GLY A 48 -13.11 6.42 4.86
N PHE A 49 -13.92 5.69 5.60
CA PHE A 49 -14.25 6.07 6.98
C PHE A 49 -13.03 6.08 7.89
N PHE A 50 -12.29 4.99 7.96
CA PHE A 50 -11.17 4.90 8.90
C PHE A 50 -9.98 5.78 8.52
N LYS A 51 -9.73 6.02 7.24
CA LYS A 51 -8.53 6.73 6.80
C LYS A 51 -8.77 8.19 6.43
N TYR A 52 -9.93 8.53 5.87
CA TYR A 52 -10.14 9.84 5.26
C TYR A 52 -11.22 10.69 5.91
N PHE A 53 -12.02 10.15 6.85
CA PHE A 53 -13.11 10.88 7.48
C PHE A 53 -12.65 12.22 8.06
N ASN A 54 -11.68 12.22 8.97
CA ASN A 54 -11.20 13.44 9.60
C ASN A 54 -10.54 14.40 8.60
N PHE A 55 -9.87 13.89 7.58
CA PHE A 55 -9.30 14.72 6.52
C PHE A 55 -10.37 15.53 5.78
N PHE A 56 -11.46 14.87 5.36
CA PHE A 56 -12.54 15.58 4.69
C PHE A 56 -13.28 16.54 5.63
N VAL A 57 -13.52 16.12 6.86
CA VAL A 57 -14.17 16.96 7.87
C VAL A 57 -13.35 18.23 8.13
N ASN A 58 -12.05 18.12 8.36
CA ASN A 58 -11.16 19.26 8.55
C ASN A 58 -11.09 20.15 7.31
N SER A 59 -10.98 19.55 6.11
CA SER A 59 -10.95 20.32 4.85
C SER A 59 -12.22 21.14 4.63
N VAL A 60 -13.38 20.59 4.99
CA VAL A 60 -14.65 21.34 4.92
C VAL A 60 -14.69 22.43 5.98
N SER A 61 -14.22 22.16 7.20
CA SER A 61 -14.11 23.18 8.26
C SER A 61 -13.26 24.36 7.83
N ASP A 62 -12.04 24.07 7.33
CA ASP A 62 -11.10 25.10 6.87
C ASP A 62 -11.70 25.96 5.74
N LEU A 63 -12.49 25.34 4.85
CA LEU A 63 -13.19 26.07 3.78
C LEU A 63 -14.29 26.98 4.33
N LEU A 64 -15.09 26.48 5.29
CA LEU A 64 -16.17 27.25 5.92
C LEU A 64 -15.62 28.42 6.74
N ASP A 65 -14.49 28.22 7.42
CA ASP A 65 -13.78 29.29 8.15
C ASP A 65 -13.32 30.40 7.19
N GLN A 66 -12.79 30.05 6.01
CA GLN A 66 -12.38 31.03 5.00
C GLN A 66 -13.52 31.90 4.47
N ILE A 67 -14.75 31.39 4.46
CA ILE A 67 -15.95 32.15 4.03
C ILE A 67 -16.73 32.71 5.21
N ASN A 68 -16.14 32.73 6.42
CA ASN A 68 -16.72 33.25 7.67
C ASN A 68 -18.07 32.60 8.04
N VAL A 69 -18.30 31.35 7.72
CA VAL A 69 -19.49 30.60 8.16
C VAL A 69 -19.12 29.90 9.48
N PRO A 70 -19.73 30.32 10.62
CA PRO A 70 -19.43 29.67 11.89
C PRO A 70 -19.93 28.21 11.86
N TYR A 71 -19.02 27.28 11.98
CA TYR A 71 -19.30 25.85 12.00
C TYR A 71 -18.47 25.14 13.05
N GLN A 72 -19.12 24.38 13.92
CA GLN A 72 -18.41 23.52 14.87
C GLN A 72 -18.29 22.10 14.30
N VAL A 73 -17.10 21.72 13.93
CA VAL A 73 -16.80 20.37 13.45
C VAL A 73 -16.36 19.50 14.61
N SER A 74 -17.04 18.39 14.81
CA SER A 74 -16.59 17.35 15.71
C SER A 74 -15.79 16.31 14.93
N THR A 75 -14.47 16.29 15.16
CA THR A 75 -13.61 15.20 14.67
C THR A 75 -13.79 13.97 15.55
N LEU A 76 -13.70 12.79 14.96
CA LEU A 76 -13.77 11.52 15.66
C LEU A 76 -12.38 11.02 16.00
N ASN A 77 -12.22 10.44 17.20
CA ASN A 77 -11.00 9.72 17.58
C ASN A 77 -10.95 8.35 16.87
N ILE A 78 -10.68 8.38 15.56
CA ILE A 78 -10.64 7.17 14.72
C ILE A 78 -9.24 6.56 14.80
N ILE A 79 -9.15 5.37 15.39
CA ILE A 79 -7.95 4.56 15.34
C ILE A 79 -7.90 3.87 13.97
N LEU A 80 -6.86 4.13 13.19
CA LEU A 80 -6.68 3.49 11.88
C LEU A 80 -6.29 2.02 12.06
N PRO A 81 -7.11 1.05 11.59
CA PRO A 81 -6.76 -0.36 11.68
C PRO A 81 -5.49 -0.67 10.90
N ILE A 82 -4.52 -1.32 11.54
CA ILE A 82 -3.26 -1.69 10.89
C ILE A 82 -3.54 -2.58 9.67
N GLY A 83 -2.92 -2.24 8.54
CA GLY A 83 -3.04 -3.03 7.31
C GLY A 83 -4.37 -2.89 6.57
N ILE A 84 -5.31 -2.03 7.00
CA ILE A 84 -6.61 -1.87 6.33
C ILE A 84 -6.47 -1.63 4.82
N SER A 85 -5.54 -0.79 4.39
CA SER A 85 -5.31 -0.53 2.97
C SER A 85 -4.83 -1.77 2.21
N PHE A 86 -4.03 -2.62 2.85
CA PHE A 86 -3.46 -3.83 2.24
C PHE A 86 -4.51 -4.92 2.08
N TYR A 87 -5.23 -5.27 3.16
CA TYR A 87 -6.24 -6.33 3.05
C TYR A 87 -7.45 -5.90 2.20
N THR A 88 -7.82 -4.62 2.20
CA THR A 88 -8.83 -4.07 1.29
C THR A 88 -8.43 -4.29 -0.17
N PHE A 89 -7.19 -3.98 -0.53
CA PHE A 89 -6.70 -4.17 -1.89
C PHE A 89 -6.62 -5.64 -2.29
N GLN A 90 -6.18 -6.51 -1.39
CA GLN A 90 -6.14 -7.96 -1.65
C GLN A 90 -7.53 -8.55 -1.85
N SER A 91 -8.44 -8.27 -0.93
CA SER A 91 -9.79 -8.78 -0.91
C SER A 91 -10.59 -8.30 -2.14
N PHE A 92 -10.57 -7.00 -2.41
CA PHE A 92 -11.21 -6.43 -3.60
C PHE A 92 -10.63 -7.00 -4.91
N SER A 93 -9.29 -7.12 -5.01
CA SER A 93 -8.65 -7.66 -6.22
C SER A 93 -9.09 -9.11 -6.51
N TYR A 94 -9.28 -9.92 -5.48
CA TYR A 94 -9.81 -11.28 -5.63
C TYR A 94 -11.22 -11.27 -6.25
N VAL A 95 -12.13 -10.46 -5.73
CA VAL A 95 -13.50 -10.35 -6.27
C VAL A 95 -13.50 -9.82 -7.70
N PHE A 96 -12.67 -8.81 -7.98
CA PHE A 96 -12.50 -8.22 -9.31
C PHE A 96 -12.00 -9.25 -10.34
N ASP A 97 -10.99 -10.04 -9.97
CA ASP A 97 -10.41 -11.05 -10.86
C ASP A 97 -11.40 -12.18 -11.16
N ILE A 98 -12.23 -12.58 -10.19
CA ILE A 98 -13.32 -13.54 -10.41
C ILE A 98 -14.39 -12.94 -11.34
N ALA A 99 -14.82 -11.70 -11.09
CA ALA A 99 -15.82 -11.02 -11.92
C ALA A 99 -15.38 -10.91 -13.39
N ASN A 100 -14.08 -10.77 -13.62
CA ASN A 100 -13.46 -10.74 -14.95
C ASN A 100 -13.00 -12.12 -15.45
N LYS A 101 -13.36 -13.21 -14.77
CA LYS A 101 -13.05 -14.60 -15.14
C LYS A 101 -11.56 -14.91 -15.27
N LYS A 102 -10.70 -14.16 -14.57
CA LYS A 102 -9.25 -14.41 -14.51
C LYS A 102 -8.91 -15.59 -13.58
N ILE A 103 -9.70 -15.75 -12.53
CA ILE A 103 -9.56 -16.84 -11.55
C ILE A 103 -10.94 -17.43 -11.22
N ASN A 104 -10.95 -18.67 -10.74
CA ASN A 104 -12.15 -19.29 -10.20
C ASN A 104 -12.32 -18.91 -8.71
N PRO A 105 -13.58 -18.81 -8.20
CA PRO A 105 -13.81 -18.55 -6.80
C PRO A 105 -13.28 -19.69 -5.92
N GLU A 106 -12.62 -19.32 -4.84
CA GLU A 106 -12.19 -20.28 -3.81
C GLU A 106 -13.41 -20.77 -3.03
N LYS A 107 -13.54 -22.08 -2.89
CA LYS A 107 -14.69 -22.71 -2.20
C LYS A 107 -14.43 -22.94 -0.72
N ASP A 108 -13.16 -23.03 -0.33
CA ASP A 108 -12.78 -23.19 1.06
C ASP A 108 -12.52 -21.81 1.72
N PHE A 109 -13.38 -21.47 2.68
CA PHE A 109 -13.29 -20.22 3.42
C PHE A 109 -11.98 -20.09 4.19
N ILE A 110 -11.48 -21.21 4.74
CA ILE A 110 -10.23 -21.17 5.53
C ILE A 110 -9.06 -20.80 4.63
N THR A 111 -8.95 -21.39 3.44
CA THR A 111 -7.91 -21.05 2.46
C THR A 111 -8.01 -19.58 2.02
N PHE A 112 -9.21 -19.06 1.77
CA PHE A 112 -9.40 -17.66 1.43
C PHE A 112 -9.03 -16.73 2.60
N ALA A 113 -9.50 -17.05 3.79
CA ALA A 113 -9.17 -16.28 4.99
C ALA A 113 -7.65 -16.30 5.27
N CYS A 114 -6.96 -17.43 5.07
CA CYS A 114 -5.51 -17.51 5.15
C CYS A 114 -4.82 -16.61 4.12
N PHE A 115 -5.33 -16.50 2.90
CA PHE A 115 -4.80 -15.59 1.89
C PHE A 115 -4.90 -14.13 2.34
N VAL A 116 -6.06 -13.68 2.80
CA VAL A 116 -6.28 -12.29 3.23
C VAL A 116 -5.49 -11.96 4.49
N THR A 117 -5.44 -12.90 5.46
CA THR A 117 -4.83 -12.68 6.78
C THR A 117 -3.43 -13.24 6.92
N PHE A 118 -2.74 -13.50 5.81
CA PHE A 118 -1.38 -14.06 5.84
C PHE A 118 -0.44 -13.10 6.56
N PHE A 119 -0.05 -13.46 7.79
CA PHE A 119 0.57 -12.55 8.76
C PHE A 119 1.85 -11.86 8.25
N PRO A 120 2.71 -12.46 7.40
CA PRO A 120 3.91 -11.78 6.95
C PRO A 120 3.63 -10.57 6.03
N GLN A 121 2.44 -10.49 5.44
CA GLN A 121 2.11 -9.45 4.46
C GLN A 121 1.07 -8.45 4.94
N ILE A 122 0.25 -8.79 5.97
CA ILE A 122 -0.97 -8.06 6.32
C ILE A 122 -0.71 -6.60 6.75
N ILE A 123 0.45 -6.27 7.31
CA ILE A 123 0.74 -4.93 7.83
C ILE A 123 1.28 -4.02 6.71
N ALA A 124 2.36 -4.43 6.06
CA ALA A 124 3.07 -3.65 5.02
C ALA A 124 3.83 -4.55 4.03
N GLY A 125 3.45 -5.81 3.92
CA GLY A 125 4.08 -6.76 3.00
C GLY A 125 3.72 -6.47 1.53
N PRO A 126 4.24 -7.27 0.59
CA PRO A 126 3.82 -7.17 -0.80
C PRO A 126 2.31 -7.40 -0.93
N ILE A 127 1.64 -6.60 -1.75
CA ILE A 127 0.21 -6.78 -2.07
C ILE A 127 0.09 -7.97 -3.02
N GLU A 128 -0.18 -9.13 -2.43
CA GLU A 128 -0.26 -10.39 -3.17
C GLU A 128 -1.58 -10.57 -3.90
N ARG A 129 -1.52 -11.36 -4.97
CA ARG A 129 -2.69 -11.74 -5.74
C ARG A 129 -3.17 -13.14 -5.34
N ALA A 130 -4.48 -13.34 -5.39
CA ALA A 130 -5.09 -14.62 -5.07
C ALA A 130 -4.58 -15.76 -5.97
N ASN A 131 -4.35 -15.49 -7.26
CA ASN A 131 -3.79 -16.45 -8.20
C ASN A 131 -2.36 -16.91 -7.87
N ASN A 132 -1.60 -16.11 -7.11
CA ASN A 132 -0.26 -16.48 -6.65
C ASN A 132 -0.30 -17.26 -5.32
N ILE A 133 -1.06 -16.79 -4.34
CA ILE A 133 -1.01 -17.32 -2.97
C ILE A 133 -1.94 -18.51 -2.76
N ILE A 134 -3.19 -18.45 -3.23
CA ILE A 134 -4.18 -19.53 -2.98
C ILE A 134 -3.70 -20.89 -3.46
N PRO A 135 -3.14 -21.06 -4.68
CA PRO A 135 -2.60 -22.35 -5.09
C PRO A 135 -1.49 -22.86 -4.17
N GLN A 136 -0.64 -21.96 -3.71
CA GLN A 136 0.44 -22.31 -2.79
C GLN A 136 -0.10 -22.75 -1.42
N LEU A 137 -1.18 -22.14 -0.90
CA LEU A 137 -1.79 -22.52 0.38
C LEU A 137 -2.40 -23.94 0.35
N LYS A 138 -2.84 -24.42 -0.79
CA LYS A 138 -3.46 -25.73 -0.96
C LYS A 138 -2.49 -26.90 -1.00
N VAL A 139 -1.23 -26.65 -1.26
CA VAL A 139 -0.22 -27.72 -1.36
C VAL A 139 0.26 -28.11 0.02
N LYS A 140 0.36 -29.43 0.28
CA LYS A 140 1.00 -29.95 1.51
C LYS A 140 2.44 -29.46 1.59
N ARG A 141 2.80 -28.90 2.74
CA ARG A 141 4.11 -28.26 2.91
C ARG A 141 5.07 -29.18 3.60
N THR A 142 6.30 -29.16 3.11
CA THR A 142 7.45 -29.77 3.75
C THR A 142 8.48 -28.69 4.03
N LEU A 143 9.17 -28.78 5.14
CA LEU A 143 10.33 -27.92 5.41
C LEU A 143 11.48 -28.33 4.51
N ILE A 144 11.94 -27.38 3.70
CA ILE A 144 13.10 -27.55 2.81
C ILE A 144 14.23 -26.75 3.41
N LEU A 145 15.30 -27.43 3.85
CA LEU A 145 16.42 -26.79 4.58
C LEU A 145 17.02 -25.60 3.80
N ASP A 146 17.22 -25.74 2.49
CA ASP A 146 17.72 -24.64 1.64
C ASP A 146 16.79 -23.41 1.68
N ASN A 147 15.47 -23.61 1.68
CA ASN A 147 14.50 -22.51 1.80
C ASN A 147 14.53 -21.89 3.20
N VAL A 148 14.74 -22.69 4.24
CA VAL A 148 14.87 -22.18 5.62
C VAL A 148 16.12 -21.31 5.74
N ILE A 149 17.29 -21.78 5.27
CA ILE A 149 18.54 -21.02 5.30
C ILE A 149 18.41 -19.70 4.52
N LYS A 150 17.92 -19.74 3.29
CA LYS A 150 17.71 -18.55 2.46
C LYS A 150 16.65 -17.62 3.06
N GLY A 151 15.62 -18.17 3.70
CA GLY A 151 14.60 -17.40 4.39
C GLY A 151 15.14 -16.68 5.62
N CYS A 152 15.89 -17.37 6.47
CA CYS A 152 16.58 -16.76 7.61
C CYS A 152 17.56 -15.66 7.18
N SER A 153 18.33 -15.88 6.11
CA SER A 153 19.22 -14.86 5.55
C SER A 153 18.46 -13.59 5.13
N LEU A 154 17.29 -13.74 4.50
CA LEU A 154 16.46 -12.59 4.15
C LEU A 154 15.89 -11.87 5.38
N VAL A 155 15.46 -12.61 6.40
CA VAL A 155 14.98 -12.02 7.67
C VAL A 155 16.11 -11.26 8.35
N LEU A 156 17.29 -11.83 8.49
CA LEU A 156 18.46 -11.18 9.08
C LEU A 156 18.86 -9.92 8.30
N LEU A 157 18.88 -10.00 6.98
CA LEU A 157 19.14 -8.82 6.13
C LEU A 157 18.09 -7.73 6.33
N GLY A 158 16.81 -8.09 6.45
CA GLY A 158 15.74 -7.16 6.73
C GLY A 158 15.91 -6.50 8.11
N LEU A 159 16.17 -7.30 9.15
CA LEU A 159 16.42 -6.78 10.50
C LEU A 159 17.63 -5.85 10.55
N ALA A 160 18.73 -6.23 9.89
CA ALA A 160 19.92 -5.38 9.82
C ALA A 160 19.63 -4.04 9.16
N LYS A 161 18.91 -4.00 8.02
CA LYS A 161 18.49 -2.75 7.37
C LYS A 161 17.60 -1.90 8.27
N LYS A 162 16.64 -2.51 8.98
CA LYS A 162 15.73 -1.81 9.87
C LYS A 162 16.46 -1.22 11.06
N ILE A 163 17.11 -2.08 11.85
CA ILE A 163 17.64 -1.72 13.16
C ILE A 163 18.92 -0.91 13.04
N LEU A 164 19.85 -1.32 12.14
CA LEU A 164 21.17 -0.71 12.07
C LEU A 164 21.22 0.55 11.20
N ILE A 165 20.27 0.73 10.26
CA ILE A 165 20.35 1.85 9.32
C ILE A 165 19.09 2.70 9.36
N SER A 166 17.91 2.10 9.06
CA SER A 166 16.68 2.88 8.91
C SER A 166 16.25 3.60 10.17
N ASP A 167 16.28 2.92 11.33
CA ASP A 167 15.89 3.51 12.61
C ASP A 167 16.88 4.60 13.07
N TYR A 168 18.18 4.44 12.76
CA TYR A 168 19.17 5.49 12.99
C TYR A 168 18.90 6.73 12.12
N LEU A 169 18.63 6.54 10.83
CA LEU A 169 18.31 7.65 9.94
C LEU A 169 17.00 8.34 10.37
N ALA A 170 16.03 7.59 10.87
CA ALA A 170 14.77 8.14 11.35
C ALA A 170 14.95 9.17 12.47
N ILE A 171 15.97 9.01 13.34
CA ILE A 171 16.28 10.00 14.38
C ILE A 171 16.58 11.38 13.77
N TYR A 172 17.42 11.43 12.73
CA TYR A 172 17.80 12.68 12.05
C TYR A 172 16.64 13.23 11.22
N VAL A 173 15.90 12.36 10.54
CA VAL A 173 14.73 12.72 9.73
C VAL A 173 13.64 13.34 10.60
N ASN A 174 13.29 12.73 11.73
CA ASN A 174 12.29 13.25 12.64
C ASN A 174 12.69 14.62 13.22
N ARG A 175 13.97 14.80 13.57
CA ARG A 175 14.48 16.10 14.02
C ARG A 175 14.39 17.18 12.95
N GLY A 176 14.55 16.80 11.68
CA GLY A 176 14.53 17.72 10.56
C GLY A 176 13.14 18.13 10.09
N PHE A 177 12.17 17.20 10.10
CA PHE A 177 10.82 17.44 9.61
C PHE A 177 9.81 17.77 10.70
N ASP A 178 10.06 17.41 11.97
CA ASP A 178 9.18 17.70 13.10
C ASP A 178 9.99 18.15 14.34
N PRO A 179 10.62 19.33 14.28
CA PRO A 179 11.46 19.83 15.36
C PRO A 179 10.69 20.09 16.66
N GLY A 180 9.38 20.36 16.60
CA GLY A 180 8.55 20.65 17.77
C GLY A 180 8.26 19.44 18.66
N ASN A 181 8.18 18.23 18.08
CA ASN A 181 7.89 16.99 18.81
C ASN A 181 9.14 16.29 19.38
N SER A 182 10.32 16.63 18.91
CA SER A 182 11.57 15.97 19.31
C SER A 182 12.25 16.56 20.56
N GLY A 183 11.66 17.60 21.18
CA GLY A 183 12.21 18.25 22.40
C GLY A 183 13.59 18.89 22.20
N THR A 184 14.06 19.01 20.96
CA THR A 184 15.32 19.66 20.62
C THR A 184 15.03 21.04 20.08
N GLU A 185 15.71 22.06 20.66
CA GLU A 185 15.72 23.41 20.11
C GLU A 185 16.00 23.38 18.61
N PHE A 186 15.34 24.29 17.87
CA PHE A 186 15.56 24.48 16.44
C PHE A 186 17.07 24.52 16.17
N LEU A 187 17.59 23.40 15.68
CA LEU A 187 18.89 23.46 15.02
C LEU A 187 18.71 24.47 13.89
N ASN A 188 19.55 25.51 13.86
CA ASN A 188 19.60 26.45 12.75
C ASN A 188 19.91 25.67 11.47
N PHE A 189 18.86 25.20 10.78
CA PHE A 189 19.00 24.42 9.56
C PHE A 189 19.56 25.34 8.48
N ASN A 190 20.85 25.20 8.24
CA ASN A 190 21.45 25.75 7.03
C ASN A 190 21.15 24.86 5.81
N SER A 191 21.45 25.35 4.63
CA SER A 191 21.18 24.61 3.38
C SER A 191 21.81 23.22 3.36
N LEU A 192 22.96 23.03 3.97
CA LEU A 192 23.64 21.75 4.05
C LEU A 192 22.89 20.75 4.95
N SER A 193 22.49 21.18 6.14
CA SER A 193 21.73 20.31 7.05
C SER A 193 20.37 19.91 6.48
N THR A 194 19.67 20.84 5.81
CA THR A 194 18.43 20.54 5.09
C THR A 194 18.65 19.50 3.99
N PHE A 195 19.70 19.67 3.19
CA PHE A 195 20.05 18.68 2.15
C PHE A 195 20.34 17.31 2.75
N LEU A 196 21.10 17.24 3.85
CA LEU A 196 21.42 15.98 4.51
C LEU A 196 20.19 15.28 5.09
N VAL A 197 19.22 16.04 5.65
CA VAL A 197 17.95 15.50 6.14
C VAL A 197 17.12 14.92 5.00
N ILE A 198 17.00 15.61 3.87
CA ILE A 198 16.29 15.11 2.68
C ILE A 198 16.96 13.84 2.15
N LEU A 199 18.28 13.81 2.09
CA LEU A 199 19.03 12.64 1.67
C LEU A 199 18.82 11.46 2.65
N ALA A 200 18.88 11.73 3.95
CA ALA A 200 18.61 10.74 5.00
C ALA A 200 17.19 10.18 4.88
N PHE A 201 16.18 11.03 4.66
CA PHE A 201 14.79 10.61 4.43
C PHE A 201 14.64 9.70 3.19
N THR A 202 15.34 10.07 2.11
CA THR A 202 15.32 9.26 0.88
C THR A 202 15.79 7.82 1.13
N PHE A 203 16.89 7.65 1.86
CA PHE A 203 17.37 6.31 2.22
C PHE A 203 16.53 5.65 3.32
N GLN A 204 16.08 6.41 4.31
CA GLN A 204 15.29 5.90 5.42
C GLN A 204 14.00 5.25 4.92
N ILE A 205 13.19 5.92 4.09
CA ILE A 205 11.93 5.37 3.57
C ILE A 205 12.15 4.09 2.73
N TYR A 206 13.21 4.05 1.92
CA TYR A 206 13.55 2.86 1.14
C TYR A 206 13.99 1.70 2.03
N LEU A 207 14.90 1.96 2.96
CA LEU A 207 15.46 0.92 3.83
C LEU A 207 14.40 0.40 4.79
N ASP A 208 13.54 1.25 5.34
CA ASP A 208 12.45 0.86 6.22
C ASP A 208 11.50 -0.11 5.50
N PHE A 209 10.99 0.27 4.35
CA PHE A 209 10.01 -0.54 3.65
C PHE A 209 10.63 -1.76 2.96
N SER A 210 11.86 -1.65 2.40
CA SER A 210 12.54 -2.81 1.83
C SER A 210 12.96 -3.84 2.89
N SER A 211 13.24 -3.39 4.11
CA SER A 211 13.53 -4.27 5.25
C SER A 211 12.32 -5.13 5.60
N TYR A 212 11.15 -4.50 5.75
CA TYR A 212 9.90 -5.22 6.00
C TYR A 212 9.59 -6.23 4.89
N THR A 213 9.74 -5.82 3.63
CA THR A 213 9.55 -6.72 2.49
C THR A 213 10.50 -7.93 2.53
N ASN A 214 11.76 -7.73 2.94
CA ASN A 214 12.73 -8.82 3.08
C ASN A 214 12.31 -9.78 4.20
N ILE A 215 11.88 -9.26 5.36
CA ILE A 215 11.38 -10.07 6.48
C ILE A 215 10.17 -10.89 6.04
N ALA A 216 9.17 -10.23 5.43
CA ALA A 216 7.95 -10.90 4.97
C ALA A 216 8.27 -12.03 3.96
N ARG A 217 9.12 -11.75 2.97
CA ARG A 217 9.57 -12.74 1.97
C ARG A 217 10.42 -13.84 2.58
N GLY A 218 11.25 -13.51 3.57
CA GLY A 218 12.05 -14.47 4.31
C GLY A 218 11.18 -15.46 5.08
N ILE A 219 10.19 -14.97 5.84
CA ILE A 219 9.22 -15.80 6.55
C ILE A 219 8.40 -16.64 5.55
N GLY A 220 7.91 -16.02 4.48
CA GLY A 220 7.21 -16.74 3.41
C GLY A 220 8.08 -17.90 2.88
N LYS A 221 9.38 -17.67 2.64
CA LYS A 221 10.29 -18.68 2.14
C LYS A 221 10.54 -19.81 3.13
N ILE A 222 10.65 -19.53 4.43
CA ILE A 222 10.72 -20.54 5.49
C ILE A 222 9.49 -21.45 5.46
N LEU A 223 8.31 -20.84 5.25
CA LEU A 223 7.03 -21.55 5.11
C LEU A 223 6.83 -22.17 3.73
N ASN A 224 7.83 -22.14 2.85
CA ASN A 224 7.75 -22.59 1.46
C ASN A 224 6.65 -21.88 0.66
N ILE A 225 6.42 -20.57 0.94
CA ILE A 225 5.51 -19.66 0.21
C ILE A 225 6.35 -18.58 -0.47
N LYS A 226 6.21 -18.47 -1.78
CA LYS A 226 6.92 -17.46 -2.58
C LYS A 226 6.08 -16.18 -2.65
N LEU A 227 6.56 -15.12 -2.00
CA LEU A 227 6.00 -13.77 -2.10
C LEU A 227 6.70 -12.95 -3.19
N VAL A 228 5.96 -12.02 -3.81
CA VAL A 228 6.50 -11.11 -4.82
C VAL A 228 7.49 -10.10 -4.21
N LYS A 229 8.32 -9.51 -5.06
CA LYS A 229 9.23 -8.43 -4.66
C LYS A 229 8.52 -7.09 -4.69
N ASN A 230 8.88 -6.18 -3.77
CA ASN A 230 8.44 -4.79 -3.82
C ASN A 230 9.51 -3.84 -4.39
N PHE A 231 10.78 -4.22 -4.32
CA PHE A 231 11.88 -3.37 -4.73
C PHE A 231 12.88 -4.10 -5.60
N ASN A 232 13.40 -3.40 -6.62
CA ASN A 232 14.46 -3.88 -7.50
C ASN A 232 15.44 -2.74 -7.82
N TYR A 233 16.25 -2.34 -6.81
CA TYR A 233 17.25 -1.26 -6.90
C TYR A 233 16.70 0.05 -7.51
N PRO A 234 15.63 0.65 -6.93
CA PRO A 234 14.93 1.78 -7.53
C PRO A 234 15.80 3.03 -7.72
N TYR A 235 16.78 3.26 -6.85
CA TYR A 235 17.68 4.43 -6.95
C TYR A 235 18.79 4.29 -8.00
N LEU A 236 18.87 3.15 -8.69
CA LEU A 236 19.69 2.96 -9.88
C LEU A 236 18.89 3.19 -11.17
N ALA A 237 17.63 3.56 -11.08
CA ALA A 237 16.78 3.88 -12.22
C ALA A 237 17.29 5.12 -12.95
N LYS A 238 17.21 5.10 -14.29
CA LYS A 238 17.68 6.19 -15.14
C LYS A 238 16.57 7.17 -15.53
N ASP A 239 15.34 6.79 -15.27
CA ASP A 239 14.14 7.54 -15.67
C ASP A 239 12.97 7.23 -14.72
N PHE A 240 11.89 8.03 -14.76
CA PHE A 240 10.72 7.86 -13.91
C PHE A 240 9.99 6.54 -14.17
N HIS A 241 9.96 6.08 -15.39
CA HIS A 241 9.32 4.81 -15.73
C HIS A 241 10.06 3.63 -15.08
N SER A 242 11.38 3.56 -15.21
CA SER A 242 12.20 2.50 -14.57
C SER A 242 12.18 2.61 -13.05
N PHE A 243 12.14 3.84 -12.50
CA PHE A 243 11.97 4.05 -11.06
C PHE A 243 10.67 3.42 -10.56
N TRP A 244 9.51 3.79 -11.11
CA TRP A 244 8.21 3.28 -10.67
C TRP A 244 8.00 1.80 -11.00
N SER A 245 8.67 1.25 -11.99
CA SER A 245 8.69 -0.19 -12.24
C SER A 245 9.54 -0.97 -11.24
N SER A 246 10.38 -0.29 -10.46
CA SER A 246 11.32 -0.87 -9.47
C SER A 246 10.97 -0.52 -8.03
N TRP A 247 10.12 0.49 -7.81
CA TRP A 247 9.63 0.95 -6.50
C TRP A 247 8.24 0.43 -6.22
N HIS A 248 8.03 -0.16 -5.02
CA HIS A 248 6.75 -0.69 -4.54
C HIS A 248 5.98 -1.45 -5.64
N MET A 249 6.67 -2.40 -6.26
CA MET A 249 6.23 -3.08 -7.49
C MET A 249 4.86 -3.74 -7.36
N SER A 250 4.51 -4.27 -6.18
CA SER A 250 3.20 -4.89 -5.96
C SER A 250 2.06 -3.87 -5.97
N LEU A 251 2.28 -2.66 -5.43
CA LEU A 251 1.32 -1.56 -5.47
C LEU A 251 1.20 -0.99 -6.89
N THR A 252 2.33 -0.74 -7.54
CA THR A 252 2.37 -0.24 -8.93
C THR A 252 1.62 -1.18 -9.87
N SER A 253 1.84 -2.51 -9.74
CA SER A 253 1.09 -3.49 -10.52
C SER A 253 -0.39 -3.51 -10.15
N TRP A 254 -0.74 -3.31 -8.86
CA TRP A 254 -2.12 -3.24 -8.42
C TRP A 254 -2.87 -2.08 -9.08
N PHE A 255 -2.32 -0.87 -9.01
CA PHE A 255 -2.93 0.30 -9.66
C PHE A 255 -3.01 0.14 -11.18
N LYS A 256 -2.01 -0.48 -11.80
CA LYS A 256 -2.06 -0.80 -13.23
C LYS A 256 -3.24 -1.71 -13.56
N ASP A 257 -3.41 -2.81 -12.83
CA ASP A 257 -4.39 -3.85 -13.17
C ASP A 257 -5.83 -3.46 -12.81
N TYR A 258 -6.03 -2.71 -11.70
CA TYR A 258 -7.36 -2.44 -11.14
C TYR A 258 -7.82 -0.99 -11.28
N LEU A 259 -6.94 -0.07 -11.70
CA LEU A 259 -7.31 1.32 -11.97
C LEU A 259 -6.94 1.74 -13.38
N TYR A 260 -5.66 1.63 -13.79
CA TYR A 260 -5.21 2.13 -15.08
C TYR A 260 -5.85 1.40 -16.27
N ILE A 261 -5.79 0.07 -16.28
CA ILE A 261 -6.37 -0.75 -17.36
C ILE A 261 -7.89 -0.58 -17.44
N PRO A 262 -8.69 -0.61 -16.35
CA PRO A 262 -10.12 -0.34 -16.41
C PRO A 262 -10.50 1.06 -16.91
N LEU A 263 -9.64 2.09 -16.71
CA LEU A 263 -9.83 3.43 -17.28
C LEU A 263 -9.53 3.50 -18.79
N GLY A 264 -9.14 2.39 -19.41
CA GLY A 264 -8.76 2.29 -20.82
C GLY A 264 -7.26 2.15 -21.06
N GLY A 265 -6.43 2.36 -20.04
CA GLY A 265 -4.97 2.22 -20.11
C GLY A 265 -4.37 3.13 -21.18
N ASN A 266 -3.51 2.56 -22.02
CA ASN A 266 -2.90 3.21 -23.19
C ASN A 266 -3.59 2.85 -24.53
N ARG A 267 -4.76 2.20 -24.48
CA ARG A 267 -5.54 1.83 -25.67
C ARG A 267 -6.57 2.89 -26.06
N VAL A 268 -6.39 4.10 -25.59
CA VAL A 268 -7.23 5.27 -25.81
C VAL A 268 -6.38 6.41 -26.38
N SER A 269 -6.98 7.58 -26.66
CA SER A 269 -6.22 8.73 -27.17
C SER A 269 -5.10 9.16 -26.19
N SER A 270 -4.08 9.83 -26.72
CA SER A 270 -2.92 10.29 -25.93
C SER A 270 -3.33 11.14 -24.74
N LEU A 271 -4.27 12.09 -24.91
CA LEU A 271 -4.79 12.93 -23.83
C LEU A 271 -5.48 12.11 -22.72
N VAL A 272 -6.30 11.13 -23.12
CA VAL A 272 -6.97 10.24 -22.17
C VAL A 272 -5.96 9.35 -21.44
N THR A 273 -4.92 8.89 -22.13
CA THR A 273 -3.82 8.12 -21.51
C THR A 273 -3.11 8.96 -20.44
N GLN A 274 -2.78 10.22 -20.73
CA GLN A 274 -2.15 11.14 -19.78
C GLN A 274 -3.05 11.39 -18.56
N ARG A 275 -4.34 11.65 -18.79
CA ARG A 275 -5.34 11.75 -17.72
C ARG A 275 -5.34 10.49 -16.85
N ASN A 276 -5.35 9.29 -17.45
CA ASN A 276 -5.37 8.02 -16.71
C ASN A 276 -4.11 7.86 -15.85
N VAL A 277 -2.94 8.23 -16.37
CA VAL A 277 -1.68 8.26 -15.60
C VAL A 277 -1.80 9.21 -14.41
N LEU A 278 -2.26 10.44 -14.64
CA LEU A 278 -2.41 11.42 -13.56
C LEU A 278 -3.37 10.95 -12.47
N ILE A 279 -4.53 10.39 -12.85
CA ILE A 279 -5.48 9.80 -11.90
C ILE A 279 -4.81 8.73 -11.05
N VAL A 280 -4.05 7.81 -11.66
CA VAL A 280 -3.35 6.74 -10.94
C VAL A 280 -2.38 7.31 -9.91
N PHE A 281 -1.57 8.29 -10.28
CA PHE A 281 -0.60 8.88 -9.36
C PHE A 281 -1.25 9.69 -8.24
N VAL A 282 -2.30 10.47 -8.53
CA VAL A 282 -3.05 11.22 -7.51
C VAL A 282 -3.75 10.27 -6.52
N VAL A 283 -4.40 9.21 -7.03
CA VAL A 283 -5.03 8.18 -6.19
C VAL A 283 -3.98 7.42 -5.37
N SER A 284 -2.80 7.15 -5.96
CA SER A 284 -1.68 6.55 -5.22
C SER A 284 -1.19 7.46 -4.11
N GLY A 285 -1.10 8.77 -4.36
CA GLY A 285 -0.78 9.76 -3.32
C GLY A 285 -1.77 9.72 -2.17
N LEU A 286 -3.07 9.79 -2.44
CA LEU A 286 -4.12 9.65 -1.42
C LEU A 286 -4.02 8.32 -0.67
N TRP A 287 -3.71 7.23 -1.36
CA TRP A 287 -3.53 5.94 -0.72
C TRP A 287 -2.41 5.95 0.33
N HIS A 288 -1.33 6.71 0.10
CA HIS A 288 -0.23 6.85 1.07
C HIS A 288 -0.66 7.60 2.32
N GLY A 289 -1.43 8.67 2.19
CA GLY A 289 -1.87 9.45 3.35
C GLY A 289 -3.01 10.41 3.05
N ALA A 290 -3.83 10.66 4.07
CA ALA A 290 -4.94 11.59 4.03
C ALA A 290 -4.42 13.03 4.28
N SER A 291 -3.70 13.60 3.33
CA SER A 291 -3.25 14.99 3.39
C SER A 291 -3.04 15.59 1.99
N TYR A 292 -3.10 16.91 1.91
CA TYR A 292 -2.81 17.66 0.69
C TYR A 292 -1.39 17.44 0.17
N ASN A 293 -0.41 17.22 1.06
CA ASN A 293 0.98 16.95 0.67
C ASN A 293 1.08 15.67 -0.18
N PHE A 294 0.34 14.63 0.16
CA PHE A 294 0.31 13.38 -0.63
C PHE A 294 -0.43 13.56 -1.96
N LEU A 295 -1.46 14.41 -2.03
CA LEU A 295 -2.10 14.76 -3.30
C LEU A 295 -1.13 15.48 -4.23
N ILE A 296 -0.42 16.51 -3.71
CA ILE A 296 0.57 17.28 -4.46
C ILE A 296 1.72 16.36 -4.90
N TRP A 297 2.21 15.49 -4.00
CA TRP A 297 3.23 14.51 -4.31
C TRP A 297 2.82 13.61 -5.47
N GLY A 298 1.62 13.03 -5.40
CA GLY A 298 1.09 12.20 -6.49
C GLY A 298 0.94 12.97 -7.80
N PHE A 299 0.38 14.18 -7.75
CA PHE A 299 0.24 15.05 -8.93
C PHE A 299 1.58 15.34 -9.59
N LEU A 300 2.59 15.76 -8.83
CA LEU A 300 3.93 16.06 -9.36
C LEU A 300 4.57 14.84 -10.01
N HIS A 301 4.52 13.67 -9.37
CA HIS A 301 5.05 12.44 -9.95
C HIS A 301 4.32 12.02 -11.23
N GLY A 302 2.99 12.23 -11.28
CA GLY A 302 2.21 12.02 -12.49
C GLY A 302 2.63 12.95 -13.63
N CYS A 303 2.84 14.23 -13.33
CA CYS A 303 3.32 15.22 -14.30
C CYS A 303 4.71 14.85 -14.84
N PHE A 304 5.68 14.54 -13.97
CA PHE A 304 7.02 14.13 -14.40
C PHE A 304 7.00 12.88 -15.27
N TYR A 305 6.20 11.88 -14.88
CA TYR A 305 6.03 10.66 -15.67
C TYR A 305 5.45 10.96 -17.08
N ILE A 306 4.48 11.88 -17.19
CA ILE A 306 3.88 12.28 -18.46
C ILE A 306 4.89 13.06 -19.32
N ILE A 307 5.61 14.04 -18.75
CA ILE A 307 6.62 14.83 -19.45
C ILE A 307 7.70 13.95 -20.06
N GLU A 308 8.18 12.97 -19.30
CA GLU A 308 9.16 12.02 -19.81
C GLU A 308 8.61 11.19 -20.97
N ASN A 309 7.37 10.70 -20.89
CA ASN A 309 6.74 9.93 -21.97
C ASN A 309 6.48 10.74 -23.24
N LEU A 310 6.30 12.05 -23.14
CA LEU A 310 6.17 12.94 -24.31
C LEU A 310 7.49 13.15 -25.06
N LYS A 311 8.61 12.56 -24.60
CA LYS A 311 9.96 12.72 -25.20
C LYS A 311 10.43 14.18 -25.28
N ILE A 312 9.90 15.05 -24.43
CA ILE A 312 10.28 16.46 -24.37
C ILE A 312 11.70 16.64 -23.81
N LEU A 313 12.16 15.64 -23.04
CA LEU A 313 13.45 15.63 -22.37
C LEU A 313 14.42 14.54 -22.89
N LYS A 314 14.20 14.02 -24.07
CA LYS A 314 15.11 13.06 -24.72
C LYS A 314 16.08 13.74 -25.66
#